data_9f1e6964bb5dabc94c8d7ca13b61b3e6
#
_entry.id   9f1e6964bb5dabc94c8d7ca13b61b3e6
#
_cell.length_a   1.000
_cell.length_b   1.000
_cell.length_c   1.000
_cell.angle_alpha   90.00
_cell.angle_beta   90.00
_cell.angle_gamma   90.00
#
_symmetry.space_group_name_H-M   'P 1'
#
loop_
_entity.id
_entity.type
_entity.pdbx_description
1 polymer ?
#
loop_
_entity_poly.entity_id
_entity_poly.type
_entity_poly.pdbx_seq_one_letter_code
_entity_poly.pdbx_strand_id
1 'polypeptide(L)'
;MNPSEENFLNNLLSAFRFAALPAGTNSFRAEVKAFLQSSFEPMPADIRARSWMGFNAAFSKKLAARGWVGVTLPAQYGGASLDAFSRFVLVEELLAAGAPVSAHWIADRQSGPLILKFGTEAQRQFYLPKICAAEAFFCIGMSEPNAGSDVVSMKLRAEDKGGYYLLNGSKMWI
;
A
#
# COMPACT_ATOMS: atom_id res chain seq x y z
N MET A 1 -0.44 -11.71 40.34
CA MET A 1 -1.01 -10.38 40.04
C MET A 1 -1.90 -10.00 41.24
N ASN A 2 -1.75 -8.80 41.77
CA ASN A 2 -2.54 -8.32 42.89
C ASN A 2 -3.97 -8.00 42.41
N PRO A 3 -5.04 -8.28 43.17
CA PRO A 3 -6.43 -7.96 42.79
C PRO A 3 -6.68 -6.50 42.38
N SER A 4 -5.89 -5.56 42.88
CA SER A 4 -5.94 -4.15 42.48
C SER A 4 -5.34 -3.89 41.08
N GLU A 5 -4.33 -4.64 40.67
CA GLU A 5 -3.71 -4.56 39.34
C GLU A 5 -4.61 -5.20 38.28
N GLU A 6 -5.28 -6.29 38.63
CA GLU A 6 -6.24 -6.96 37.76
C GLU A 6 -7.48 -6.10 37.51
N ASN A 7 -7.99 -5.44 38.58
CA ASN A 7 -9.06 -4.45 38.44
C ASN A 7 -8.66 -3.21 37.60
N PHE A 8 -7.43 -2.72 37.75
CA PHE A 8 -6.92 -1.61 36.95
C PHE A 8 -6.81 -1.98 35.49
N LEU A 9 -6.25 -3.16 35.15
CA LEU A 9 -6.13 -3.64 33.79
C LEU A 9 -7.51 -3.90 33.15
N ASN A 10 -8.44 -4.50 33.87
CA ASN A 10 -9.80 -4.73 33.39
C ASN A 10 -10.54 -3.43 33.14
N ASN A 11 -10.38 -2.42 34.00
CA ASN A 11 -10.97 -1.09 33.75
C ASN A 11 -10.31 -0.37 32.55
N LEU A 12 -8.99 -0.49 32.41
CA LEU A 12 -8.28 0.06 31.25
C LEU A 12 -8.73 -0.61 29.94
N LEU A 13 -8.82 -1.93 29.92
CA LEU A 13 -9.25 -2.70 28.75
C LEU A 13 -10.73 -2.49 28.42
N SER A 14 -11.59 -2.29 29.43
CA SER A 14 -13.02 -1.99 29.22
C SER A 14 -13.27 -0.64 28.54
N ALA A 15 -12.31 0.28 28.60
CA ALA A 15 -12.36 1.56 27.89
C ALA A 15 -12.04 1.41 26.39
N PHE A 16 -11.38 0.33 25.96
CA PHE A 16 -11.11 0.05 24.55
C PHE A 16 -12.32 -0.62 23.90
N ARG A 17 -12.97 0.09 23.00
CA ARG A 17 -14.01 -0.46 22.15
C ARG A 17 -13.44 -0.69 20.75
N PHE A 18 -13.57 -1.92 20.24
CA PHE A 18 -13.27 -2.17 18.84
C PHE A 18 -14.24 -1.35 17.98
N ALA A 19 -13.69 -0.56 17.05
CA ALA A 19 -14.51 0.12 16.07
C ALA A 19 -15.15 -0.92 15.14
N ALA A 20 -16.46 -0.83 14.95
CA ALA A 20 -17.13 -1.63 13.93
C ALA A 20 -16.83 -1.07 12.54
N LEU A 21 -16.55 -1.97 11.59
CA LEU A 21 -16.44 -1.57 10.19
C LEU A 21 -17.83 -1.22 9.65
N PRO A 22 -17.93 -0.31 8.66
CA PRO A 22 -19.20 0.05 8.03
C PRO A 22 -19.93 -1.16 7.44
N ALA A 23 -21.26 -1.06 7.36
CA ALA A 23 -22.06 -2.06 6.67
C ALA A 23 -21.59 -2.21 5.21
N GLY A 24 -21.54 -3.43 4.71
CA GLY A 24 -21.05 -3.72 3.35
C GLY A 24 -19.58 -4.15 3.29
N THR A 25 -18.74 -3.80 4.26
CA THR A 25 -17.33 -4.26 4.27
C THR A 25 -17.20 -5.78 4.38
N ASN A 26 -18.15 -6.45 5.02
CA ASN A 26 -18.15 -7.91 5.14
C ASN A 26 -18.39 -8.61 3.79
N SER A 27 -19.27 -8.08 2.93
CA SER A 27 -19.48 -8.63 1.59
C SER A 27 -18.24 -8.45 0.71
N PHE A 28 -17.63 -7.28 0.76
CA PHE A 28 -16.36 -7.03 0.06
C PHE A 28 -15.24 -7.94 0.57
N ARG A 29 -15.15 -8.16 1.88
CA ARG A 29 -14.20 -9.12 2.49
C ARG A 29 -14.40 -10.53 1.95
N ALA A 30 -15.64 -11.00 1.85
CA ALA A 30 -15.95 -12.31 1.30
C ALA A 30 -15.53 -12.42 -0.17
N GLU A 31 -15.74 -11.39 -0.96
CA GLU A 31 -15.30 -11.32 -2.35
C GLU A 31 -13.76 -11.39 -2.48
N VAL A 32 -13.04 -10.63 -1.66
CA VAL A 32 -11.56 -10.67 -1.64
C VAL A 32 -11.05 -12.05 -1.25
N LYS A 33 -11.63 -12.67 -0.22
CA LYS A 33 -11.26 -14.04 0.20
C LYS A 33 -11.47 -15.06 -0.92
N ALA A 34 -12.61 -15.02 -1.58
CA ALA A 34 -12.91 -15.93 -2.69
C ALA A 34 -11.92 -15.76 -3.85
N PHE A 35 -11.58 -14.53 -4.20
CA PHE A 35 -10.55 -14.25 -5.19
C PHE A 35 -9.19 -14.83 -4.77
N LEU A 36 -8.77 -14.62 -3.53
CA LEU A 36 -7.48 -15.10 -3.05
C LEU A 36 -7.37 -16.63 -3.06
N GLN A 37 -8.44 -17.34 -2.75
CA GLN A 37 -8.49 -18.81 -2.80
C GLN A 37 -8.25 -19.36 -4.22
N SER A 38 -8.58 -18.61 -5.26
CA SER A 38 -8.45 -19.03 -6.66
C SER A 38 -7.26 -18.39 -7.41
N SER A 39 -6.55 -17.46 -6.78
CA SER A 39 -5.64 -16.57 -7.54
C SER A 39 -4.18 -16.97 -7.49
N PHE A 40 -3.78 -17.78 -6.53
CA PHE A 40 -2.43 -18.31 -6.44
C PHE A 40 -2.40 -19.67 -5.74
N GLU A 41 -1.41 -20.47 -6.12
CA GLU A 41 -1.16 -21.78 -5.52
C GLU A 41 -0.72 -21.64 -4.05
N PRO A 42 -0.97 -22.65 -3.22
CA PRO A 42 -0.48 -22.69 -1.85
C PRO A 42 1.04 -22.46 -1.82
N MET A 43 1.48 -21.49 -1.05
CA MET A 43 2.90 -21.18 -0.90
C MET A 43 3.45 -21.72 0.41
N PRO A 44 4.75 -22.14 0.45
CA PRO A 44 5.44 -22.46 1.69
C PRO A 44 5.33 -21.34 2.72
N ALA A 45 5.37 -21.70 4.01
CA ALA A 45 5.14 -20.75 5.10
C ALA A 45 6.17 -19.61 5.12
N ASP A 46 7.43 -19.86 4.80
CA ASP A 46 8.48 -18.87 4.72
C ASP A 46 8.27 -17.85 3.59
N ILE A 47 7.72 -18.29 2.45
CA ILE A 47 7.34 -17.42 1.33
C ILE A 47 6.13 -16.57 1.71
N ARG A 48 5.10 -17.17 2.33
CA ARG A 48 3.92 -16.42 2.80
C ARG A 48 4.29 -15.37 3.84
N ALA A 49 5.21 -15.69 4.75
CA ALA A 49 5.70 -14.75 5.75
C ALA A 49 6.39 -13.51 5.15
N ARG A 50 6.84 -13.59 3.89
CA ARG A 50 7.44 -12.49 3.14
C ARG A 50 6.46 -11.77 2.20
N SER A 51 5.18 -11.94 2.39
CA SER A 51 4.10 -11.34 1.58
C SER A 51 4.40 -9.87 1.19
N TRP A 52 4.76 -9.06 2.17
CA TRP A 52 5.11 -7.65 1.98
C TRP A 52 6.29 -7.41 1.02
N MET A 53 7.26 -8.33 1.00
CA MET A 53 8.46 -8.28 0.16
C MET A 53 8.28 -9.08 -1.14
N GLY A 54 7.21 -9.83 -1.27
CA GLY A 54 6.94 -10.67 -2.44
C GLY A 54 6.62 -9.84 -3.67
N PHE A 55 7.48 -9.87 -4.68
CA PHE A 55 7.27 -9.21 -5.97
C PHE A 55 6.66 -10.18 -6.97
N ASN A 56 5.44 -9.92 -7.43
CA ASN A 56 4.78 -10.68 -8.49
C ASN A 56 3.88 -9.77 -9.34
N ALA A 57 4.40 -9.34 -10.48
CA ALA A 57 3.69 -8.47 -11.40
C ALA A 57 2.42 -9.14 -12.00
N ALA A 58 2.47 -10.46 -12.23
CA ALA A 58 1.31 -11.18 -12.75
C ALA A 58 0.16 -11.23 -11.75
N PHE A 59 0.47 -11.41 -10.45
CA PHE A 59 -0.53 -11.31 -9.40
C PHE A 59 -1.11 -9.89 -9.30
N SER A 60 -0.25 -8.86 -9.36
CA SER A 60 -0.70 -7.47 -9.37
C SER A 60 -1.63 -7.16 -10.54
N LYS A 61 -1.38 -7.73 -11.73
CA LYS A 61 -2.30 -7.60 -12.87
C LYS A 61 -3.63 -8.29 -12.66
N LYS A 62 -3.66 -9.47 -12.02
CA LYS A 62 -4.92 -10.13 -11.63
C LYS A 62 -5.73 -9.26 -10.67
N LEU A 63 -5.05 -8.62 -9.71
CA LEU A 63 -5.66 -7.70 -8.76
C LEU A 63 -6.20 -6.44 -9.47
N ALA A 64 -5.43 -5.87 -10.39
CA ALA A 64 -5.82 -4.73 -11.21
C ALA A 64 -7.06 -5.02 -12.08
N ALA A 65 -7.15 -6.23 -12.65
CA ALA A 65 -8.32 -6.66 -13.42
C ALA A 65 -9.62 -6.71 -12.59
N ARG A 66 -9.52 -6.77 -11.26
CA ARG A 66 -10.64 -6.64 -10.32
C ARG A 66 -10.92 -5.18 -9.92
N GLY A 67 -10.12 -4.22 -10.38
CA GLY A 67 -10.16 -2.83 -9.94
C GLY A 67 -9.58 -2.61 -8.53
N TRP A 68 -8.77 -3.52 -8.04
CA TRP A 68 -8.26 -3.50 -6.65
C TRP A 68 -6.84 -2.94 -6.52
N VAL A 69 -6.18 -2.60 -7.60
CA VAL A 69 -5.04 -1.69 -7.60
C VAL A 69 -5.56 -0.28 -7.87
N GLY A 70 -5.18 0.69 -7.05
CA GLY A 70 -5.78 2.02 -7.10
C GLY A 70 -7.21 2.09 -6.57
N VAL A 71 -7.56 1.20 -5.62
CA VAL A 71 -8.94 1.02 -5.11
C VAL A 71 -9.58 2.32 -4.62
N THR A 72 -8.79 3.26 -4.08
CA THR A 72 -9.26 4.58 -3.61
C THR A 72 -9.01 5.71 -4.62
N LEU A 73 -8.34 5.44 -5.73
CA LEU A 73 -8.12 6.44 -6.77
C LEU A 73 -9.41 6.70 -7.56
N PRO A 74 -9.60 7.92 -8.10
CA PRO A 74 -10.79 8.28 -8.85
C PRO A 74 -10.99 7.43 -10.11
N ALA A 75 -12.24 7.12 -10.44
CA ALA A 75 -12.60 6.32 -11.62
C ALA A 75 -12.13 6.95 -12.93
N GLN A 76 -12.08 8.28 -13.02
CA GLN A 76 -11.57 8.99 -14.20
C GLN A 76 -10.11 8.66 -14.55
N TYR A 77 -9.34 8.12 -13.59
CA TYR A 77 -7.97 7.66 -13.79
C TYR A 77 -7.86 6.13 -13.72
N GLY A 78 -8.97 5.40 -13.79
CA GLY A 78 -8.99 3.94 -13.76
C GLY A 78 -9.06 3.32 -12.36
N GLY A 79 -9.17 4.12 -11.30
CA GLY A 79 -9.36 3.64 -9.94
C GLY A 79 -10.80 3.20 -9.67
N ALA A 80 -11.02 2.51 -8.56
CA ALA A 80 -12.35 2.02 -8.19
C ALA A 80 -13.20 3.04 -7.41
N SER A 81 -12.64 4.17 -6.99
CA SER A 81 -13.31 5.19 -6.17
C SER A 81 -13.94 4.65 -4.89
N LEU A 82 -13.44 3.53 -4.34
CA LEU A 82 -13.90 2.99 -3.08
C LEU A 82 -13.30 3.78 -1.90
N ASP A 83 -13.85 3.55 -0.72
CA ASP A 83 -13.45 4.24 0.49
C ASP A 83 -12.21 3.63 1.17
N ALA A 84 -11.75 4.28 2.23
CA ALA A 84 -10.59 3.83 3.02
C ALA A 84 -10.87 2.51 3.76
N PHE A 85 -12.11 2.19 4.12
CA PHE A 85 -12.46 0.95 4.78
C PHE A 85 -12.40 -0.23 3.82
N SER A 86 -12.83 -0.05 2.58
CA SER A 86 -12.68 -1.04 1.52
C SER A 86 -11.20 -1.34 1.28
N ARG A 87 -10.37 -0.30 1.23
CA ARG A 87 -8.92 -0.47 1.15
C ARG A 87 -8.34 -1.20 2.35
N PHE A 88 -8.79 -0.86 3.57
CA PHE A 88 -8.35 -1.55 4.79
C PHE A 88 -8.64 -3.05 4.70
N VAL A 89 -9.88 -3.42 4.37
CA VAL A 89 -10.30 -4.82 4.23
C VAL A 89 -9.50 -5.55 3.14
N LEU A 90 -9.29 -4.91 1.99
CA LEU A 90 -8.50 -5.49 0.91
C LEU A 90 -7.06 -5.80 1.37
N VAL A 91 -6.40 -4.84 1.99
CA VAL A 91 -5.01 -5.00 2.45
C VAL A 91 -4.90 -6.06 3.55
N GLU A 92 -5.82 -6.06 4.50
CA GLU A 92 -5.87 -7.04 5.58
C GLU A 92 -5.95 -8.48 5.02
N GLU A 93 -6.84 -8.73 4.07
CA GLU A 93 -7.02 -10.06 3.49
C GLU A 93 -5.85 -10.46 2.58
N LEU A 94 -5.28 -9.54 1.81
CA LEU A 94 -4.08 -9.78 1.02
C LEU A 94 -2.90 -10.24 1.89
N LEU A 95 -2.67 -9.55 3.01
CA LEU A 95 -1.58 -9.87 3.92
C LEU A 95 -1.85 -11.15 4.72
N ALA A 96 -3.08 -11.37 5.18
CA ALA A 96 -3.48 -12.60 5.86
C ALA A 96 -3.30 -13.85 4.98
N ALA A 97 -3.57 -13.73 3.68
CA ALA A 97 -3.34 -14.80 2.71
C ALA A 97 -1.86 -14.98 2.34
N GLY A 98 -0.98 -14.04 2.68
CA GLY A 98 0.40 -14.04 2.25
C GLY A 98 0.59 -13.65 0.78
N ALA A 99 -0.31 -12.85 0.23
CA ALA A 99 -0.27 -12.45 -1.17
C ALA A 99 0.95 -11.56 -1.49
N PRO A 100 1.59 -11.73 -2.68
CA PRO A 100 2.78 -10.98 -3.05
C PRO A 100 2.42 -9.56 -3.51
N VAL A 101 2.45 -8.58 -2.60
CA VAL A 101 1.96 -7.21 -2.82
C VAL A 101 3.04 -6.20 -3.20
N SER A 102 4.33 -6.55 -3.10
CA SER A 102 5.44 -5.60 -3.26
C SER A 102 5.43 -4.86 -4.61
N ALA A 103 5.03 -5.51 -5.70
CA ALA A 103 5.06 -4.90 -7.02
C ALA A 103 4.18 -3.64 -7.13
N HIS A 104 2.95 -3.66 -6.64
CA HIS A 104 2.01 -2.55 -6.74
C HIS A 104 1.93 -1.67 -5.49
N TRP A 105 2.44 -2.14 -4.34
CA TRP A 105 2.21 -1.52 -3.04
C TRP A 105 2.59 -0.04 -2.97
N ILE A 106 3.79 0.31 -3.39
CA ILE A 106 4.26 1.72 -3.34
C ILE A 106 3.48 2.59 -4.33
N ALA A 107 3.24 2.08 -5.53
CA ALA A 107 2.48 2.79 -6.56
C ALA A 107 1.05 3.10 -6.09
N ASP A 108 0.34 2.09 -5.60
CA ASP A 108 -1.05 2.21 -5.15
C ASP A 108 -1.20 3.07 -3.90
N ARG A 109 -0.35 2.83 -2.89
CA ARG A 109 -0.53 3.42 -1.56
C ARG A 109 0.07 4.81 -1.42
N GLN A 110 1.20 5.08 -2.07
CA GLN A 110 1.99 6.29 -1.84
C GLN A 110 2.09 7.14 -3.09
N SER A 111 2.65 6.62 -4.18
CA SER A 111 2.92 7.41 -5.37
C SER A 111 1.63 7.86 -6.08
N GLY A 112 0.64 6.99 -6.20
CA GLY A 112 -0.65 7.33 -6.80
C GLY A 112 -1.36 8.47 -6.06
N PRO A 113 -1.62 8.37 -4.74
CA PRO A 113 -2.19 9.46 -3.96
C PRO A 113 -1.36 10.75 -3.99
N LEU A 114 -0.02 10.65 -4.00
CA LEU A 114 0.86 11.81 -4.10
C LEU A 114 0.69 12.52 -5.45
N ILE A 115 0.72 11.77 -6.55
CA ILE A 115 0.51 12.29 -7.91
C ILE A 115 -0.90 12.85 -8.04
N LEU A 116 -1.92 12.19 -7.49
CA LEU A 116 -3.29 12.68 -7.50
C LEU A 116 -3.40 14.05 -6.81
N LYS A 117 -2.73 14.22 -5.67
CA LYS A 117 -2.82 15.44 -4.86
C LYS A 117 -1.98 16.58 -5.41
N PHE A 118 -0.76 16.33 -5.83
CA PHE A 118 0.25 17.36 -6.13
C PHE A 118 0.71 17.37 -7.60
N GLY A 119 0.42 16.33 -8.37
CA GLY A 119 0.81 16.25 -9.77
C GLY A 119 0.03 17.22 -10.66
N THR A 120 0.61 17.57 -11.80
CA THR A 120 -0.10 18.24 -12.88
C THR A 120 -1.13 17.30 -13.52
N GLU A 121 -2.10 17.84 -14.26
CA GLU A 121 -3.09 16.99 -14.95
C GLU A 121 -2.42 16.02 -15.94
N ALA A 122 -1.40 16.48 -16.65
CA ALA A 122 -0.61 15.63 -17.55
C ALA A 122 0.05 14.46 -16.82
N GLN A 123 0.59 14.69 -15.61
CA GLN A 123 1.16 13.63 -14.77
C GLN A 123 0.09 12.66 -14.26
N ARG A 124 -1.07 13.15 -13.84
CA ARG A 124 -2.21 12.31 -13.41
C ARG A 124 -2.68 11.41 -14.53
N GLN A 125 -2.91 11.96 -15.71
CA GLN A 125 -3.35 11.21 -16.90
C GLN A 125 -2.32 10.20 -17.38
N PHE A 126 -1.03 10.47 -17.19
CA PHE A 126 0.03 9.56 -17.62
C PHE A 126 0.27 8.42 -16.63
N TYR A 127 0.32 8.71 -15.33
CA TYR A 127 0.74 7.72 -14.33
C TYR A 127 -0.42 6.96 -13.68
N LEU A 128 -1.51 7.62 -13.31
CA LEU A 128 -2.56 6.98 -12.51
C LEU A 128 -3.23 5.81 -13.22
N PRO A 129 -3.58 5.89 -14.53
CA PRO A 129 -4.13 4.74 -15.24
C PRO A 129 -3.18 3.54 -15.28
N LYS A 130 -1.88 3.79 -15.46
CA LYS A 130 -0.86 2.73 -15.47
C LYS A 130 -0.67 2.10 -14.08
N ILE A 131 -0.78 2.88 -13.02
CA ILE A 131 -0.79 2.35 -11.64
C ILE A 131 -2.00 1.44 -11.45
N CYS A 132 -3.20 1.91 -11.79
CA CYS A 132 -4.43 1.13 -11.64
C CYS A 132 -4.43 -0.15 -12.47
N ALA A 133 -3.79 -0.14 -13.65
CA ALA A 133 -3.62 -1.31 -14.51
C ALA A 133 -2.46 -2.23 -14.09
N ALA A 134 -1.73 -1.93 -13.01
CA ALA A 134 -0.51 -2.60 -12.61
C ALA A 134 0.54 -2.69 -13.74
N GLU A 135 0.74 -1.59 -14.45
CA GLU A 135 1.72 -1.41 -15.52
C GLU A 135 2.86 -0.47 -15.13
N ALA A 136 2.66 0.34 -14.08
CA ALA A 136 3.69 1.18 -13.50
C ALA A 136 3.91 0.81 -12.04
N PHE A 137 5.15 0.43 -11.72
CA PHE A 137 5.61 0.11 -10.38
C PHE A 137 6.52 1.23 -9.89
N PHE A 138 6.48 1.49 -8.59
CA PHE A 138 7.24 2.56 -7.96
C PHE A 138 8.06 2.04 -6.80
N CYS A 139 9.17 2.69 -6.52
CA CYS A 139 9.94 2.53 -5.30
C CYS A 139 10.14 3.89 -4.63
N ILE A 140 10.48 3.88 -3.36
CA ILE A 140 10.78 5.09 -2.59
C ILE A 140 12.19 5.00 -2.04
N GLY A 141 13.03 5.97 -2.41
CA GLY A 141 14.32 6.19 -1.80
C GLY A 141 14.24 7.35 -0.81
N MET A 142 14.21 7.07 0.49
CA MET A 142 14.17 8.08 1.55
C MET A 142 15.50 8.14 2.30
N SER A 143 15.87 7.06 2.98
CA SER A 143 17.04 7.03 3.85
C SER A 143 18.36 7.26 3.11
N GLU A 144 19.28 7.93 3.77
CA GLU A 144 20.67 8.13 3.35
C GLU A 144 21.62 7.58 4.43
N PRO A 145 22.92 7.38 4.14
CA PRO A 145 23.86 6.87 5.13
C PRO A 145 23.85 7.60 6.47
N ASN A 146 23.56 8.91 6.46
CA ASN A 146 23.54 9.76 7.66
C ASN A 146 22.16 10.40 7.93
N ALA A 147 21.09 9.94 7.25
CA ALA A 147 19.74 10.47 7.40
C ALA A 147 18.71 9.35 7.34
N GLY A 148 18.39 8.81 8.51
CA GLY A 148 17.32 7.80 8.72
C GLY A 148 16.06 8.45 9.29
N SER A 149 15.88 8.38 10.61
CA SER A 149 14.74 9.02 11.29
C SER A 149 14.72 10.54 11.11
N ASP A 150 15.89 11.17 11.05
CA ASP A 150 16.05 12.57 10.67
C ASP A 150 16.09 12.73 9.14
N VAL A 151 14.98 12.46 8.50
CA VAL A 151 14.83 12.52 7.04
C VAL A 151 15.00 13.96 6.50
N VAL A 152 14.80 14.97 7.34
CA VAL A 152 14.97 16.38 6.97
C VAL A 152 16.43 16.71 6.69
N SER A 153 17.38 15.97 7.28
CA SER A 153 18.82 16.13 7.07
C SER A 153 19.34 15.48 5.77
N MET A 154 18.46 15.05 4.86
CA MET A 154 18.87 14.51 3.56
C MET A 154 19.75 15.48 2.77
N LYS A 155 20.80 14.94 2.14
CA LYS A 155 21.79 15.71 1.38
C LYS A 155 21.75 15.48 -0.13
N LEU A 156 21.04 14.44 -0.60
CA LEU A 156 20.87 14.21 -2.04
C LEU A 156 20.22 15.45 -2.67
N ARG A 157 20.83 15.95 -3.72
CA ARG A 157 20.38 17.12 -4.46
C ARG A 157 19.94 16.75 -5.86
N ALA A 158 18.90 17.43 -6.33
CA ALA A 158 18.46 17.43 -7.72
C ALA A 158 18.63 18.85 -8.26
N GLU A 159 19.62 19.05 -9.14
CA GLU A 159 19.86 20.34 -9.80
C GLU A 159 19.12 20.37 -11.13
N ASP A 160 18.28 21.38 -11.32
CA ASP A 160 17.63 21.63 -12.61
C ASP A 160 18.65 22.19 -13.62
N LYS A 161 18.81 21.50 -14.76
CA LYS A 161 19.68 21.88 -15.88
C LYS A 161 18.88 22.28 -17.12
N GLY A 162 17.60 22.61 -16.98
CA GLY A 162 16.70 23.07 -18.02
C GLY A 162 15.99 21.94 -18.77
N GLY A 163 16.68 20.90 -19.23
CA GLY A 163 16.10 19.75 -19.94
C GLY A 163 16.18 18.44 -19.17
N TYR A 164 16.86 18.42 -18.05
CA TYR A 164 17.05 17.28 -17.16
C TYR A 164 17.44 17.70 -15.75
N TYR A 165 17.31 16.78 -14.79
CA TYR A 165 17.81 16.96 -13.44
C TYR A 165 19.12 16.19 -13.23
N LEU A 166 20.14 16.84 -12.68
CA LEU A 166 21.36 16.19 -12.24
C LEU A 166 21.20 15.78 -10.77
N LEU A 167 21.22 14.46 -10.51
CA LEU A 167 21.13 13.92 -9.15
C LEU A 167 22.51 13.64 -8.58
N ASN A 168 22.82 14.21 -7.42
CA ASN A 168 24.05 13.99 -6.67
C ASN A 168 23.72 13.57 -5.24
N GLY A 169 24.19 12.39 -4.83
CA GLY A 169 23.98 11.80 -3.52
C GLY A 169 23.76 10.30 -3.57
N SER A 170 23.43 9.70 -2.43
CA SER A 170 23.17 8.27 -2.29
C SER A 170 21.96 8.03 -1.41
N LYS A 171 21.27 6.91 -1.66
CA LYS A 171 20.19 6.38 -0.82
C LYS A 171 20.57 5.00 -0.28
N MET A 172 19.95 4.62 0.84
CA MET A 172 20.14 3.30 1.47
C MET A 172 18.80 2.61 1.70
N TRP A 173 18.82 1.30 1.74
CA TRP A 173 17.66 0.46 2.07
C TRP A 173 16.49 0.64 1.10
N ILE A 174 16.79 0.64 -0.21
CA ILE A 174 15.80 0.81 -1.28
C ILE A 174 15.42 -0.57 -1.83
#